data_8a38bc1e16f8610ac9d3279cf5a25600
#
_entry.id   8a38bc1e16f8610ac9d3279cf5a25600
#
_cell.length_a   1.000
_cell.length_b   1.000
_cell.length_c   1.000
_cell.angle_alpha   90.00
_cell.angle_beta   90.00
_cell.angle_gamma   90.00
#
_symmetry.space_group_name_H-M   'P 1'
#
loop_
_entity.id
_entity.type
_entity.pdbx_description
1 polymer ?
#
loop_
_entity_poly.entity_id
_entity_poly.type
_entity_poly.pdbx_seq_one_letter_code
_entity_poly.pdbx_strand_id
1 'polypeptide(L)'
;MTTPSPRDPATAGFTFNHTMLRVRDPDVSVAFYRDVLGMTLLRKFDFPEMKFSLFFLAYLHEGETIPDDAPALANFIFARETTLELTHNWGTESDPSFRGYHNGNDEPRGFGHLGISVPDVDAACARFEALGVPFKKRPPDGKMKGIAFITDPDGYWIEILAPASMIPAVAASTSAAGGG
;
A
#
# COMPACT_ATOMS: atom_id res chain seq x y z
N MET A 1 -18.84 18.42 -16.19
CA MET A 1 -18.75 17.91 -14.80
C MET A 1 -19.79 16.81 -14.67
N THR A 2 -19.39 15.61 -14.34
CA THR A 2 -20.32 14.48 -14.11
C THR A 2 -20.82 14.56 -12.67
N THR A 3 -22.12 14.67 -12.47
CA THR A 3 -22.69 14.57 -11.12
C THR A 3 -22.59 13.11 -10.67
N PRO A 4 -21.95 12.81 -9.51
CA PRO A 4 -21.91 11.46 -9.01
C PRO A 4 -23.34 10.92 -8.78
N SER A 5 -23.54 9.64 -9.08
CA SER A 5 -24.78 8.97 -8.64
C SER A 5 -24.87 9.02 -7.11
N PRO A 6 -26.04 9.29 -6.53
CA PRO A 6 -26.18 9.26 -5.08
C PRO A 6 -25.81 7.86 -4.55
N ARG A 7 -25.08 7.83 -3.44
CA ARG A 7 -24.74 6.59 -2.76
C ARG A 7 -26.00 5.92 -2.23
N ASP A 8 -26.10 4.60 -2.37
CA ASP A 8 -27.19 3.84 -1.77
C ASP A 8 -27.21 4.07 -0.25
N PRO A 9 -28.32 4.54 0.33
CA PRO A 9 -28.42 4.74 1.78
C PRO A 9 -28.06 3.51 2.62
N ALA A 10 -28.30 2.30 2.10
CA ALA A 10 -27.95 1.05 2.76
C ALA A 10 -26.42 0.87 2.93
N THR A 11 -25.60 1.59 2.17
CA THR A 11 -24.14 1.58 2.27
C THR A 11 -23.57 2.78 3.02
N ALA A 12 -24.44 3.60 3.63
CA ALA A 12 -24.00 4.71 4.47
C ALA A 12 -23.10 4.20 5.58
N GLY A 13 -21.90 4.75 5.73
CA GLY A 13 -20.94 4.29 6.71
C GLY A 13 -20.03 3.13 6.29
N PHE A 14 -20.20 2.55 5.09
CA PHE A 14 -19.19 1.61 4.58
C PHE A 14 -17.90 2.38 4.25
N THR A 15 -16.78 1.81 4.67
CA THR A 15 -15.44 2.42 4.52
C THR A 15 -14.50 1.37 3.94
N PHE A 16 -13.66 1.76 2.98
CA PHE A 16 -12.58 0.90 2.53
C PHE A 16 -11.47 0.93 3.57
N ASN A 17 -11.49 -0.03 4.51
CA ASN A 17 -10.64 -0.01 5.69
C ASN A 17 -9.21 -0.41 5.36
N HIS A 18 -8.97 -1.60 4.78
CA HIS A 18 -7.60 -2.06 4.57
C HIS A 18 -7.42 -2.91 3.30
N THR A 19 -6.14 -2.99 2.89
CA THR A 19 -5.64 -4.01 1.97
C THR A 19 -4.71 -4.94 2.74
N MET A 20 -4.86 -6.25 2.56
CA MET A 20 -4.03 -7.25 3.22
C MET A 20 -2.99 -7.81 2.25
N LEU A 21 -1.74 -7.88 2.72
CA LEU A 21 -0.63 -8.57 2.08
C LEU A 21 -0.07 -9.63 3.02
N ARG A 22 0.27 -10.79 2.47
CA ARG A 22 1.05 -11.80 3.21
C ARG A 22 2.54 -11.49 3.09
N VAL A 23 3.25 -11.53 4.22
CA VAL A 23 4.68 -11.26 4.28
C VAL A 23 5.42 -12.46 4.82
N ARG A 24 6.63 -12.72 4.28
CA ARG A 24 7.48 -13.80 4.73
C ARG A 24 8.03 -13.55 6.13
N ASP A 25 8.63 -12.38 6.32
CA ASP A 25 9.28 -11.95 7.55
C ASP A 25 8.71 -10.60 7.98
N PRO A 26 7.91 -10.55 9.06
CA PRO A 26 7.24 -9.33 9.47
C PRO A 26 8.20 -8.26 9.96
N ASP A 27 9.36 -8.62 10.53
CA ASP A 27 10.34 -7.65 11.04
C ASP A 27 10.94 -6.87 9.86
N VAL A 28 11.26 -7.57 8.77
CA VAL A 28 11.77 -6.96 7.54
C VAL A 28 10.71 -6.11 6.86
N SER A 29 9.49 -6.62 6.73
CA SER A 29 8.43 -5.92 6.02
C SER A 29 7.92 -4.71 6.81
N VAL A 30 7.70 -4.82 8.14
CA VAL A 30 7.31 -3.69 8.98
C VAL A 30 8.39 -2.60 8.97
N ALA A 31 9.68 -2.98 9.04
CA ALA A 31 10.77 -2.01 8.92
C ALA A 31 10.76 -1.27 7.58
N PHE A 32 10.51 -1.99 6.47
CA PHE A 32 10.40 -1.36 5.14
C PHE A 32 9.26 -0.32 5.09
N TYR A 33 8.04 -0.71 5.46
CA TYR A 33 6.90 0.20 5.41
C TYR A 33 7.05 1.39 6.37
N ARG A 34 7.69 1.20 7.53
CA ARG A 34 7.99 2.27 8.49
C ARG A 34 9.13 3.16 8.04
N ASP A 35 10.30 2.60 7.74
CA ASP A 35 11.55 3.37 7.60
C ASP A 35 11.76 3.88 6.16
N VAL A 36 11.25 3.15 5.16
CA VAL A 36 11.32 3.56 3.74
C VAL A 36 10.13 4.43 3.37
N LEU A 37 8.91 3.98 3.68
CA LEU A 37 7.67 4.65 3.27
C LEU A 37 7.08 5.60 4.32
N GLY A 38 7.56 5.55 5.58
CA GLY A 38 7.13 6.47 6.63
C GLY A 38 5.77 6.14 7.27
N MET A 39 5.29 4.91 7.12
CA MET A 39 4.06 4.47 7.79
C MET A 39 4.30 4.22 9.28
N THR A 40 3.27 4.34 10.09
CA THR A 40 3.29 4.02 11.52
C THR A 40 2.65 2.66 11.76
N LEU A 41 3.32 1.78 12.51
CA LEU A 41 2.72 0.55 13.02
C LEU A 41 1.69 0.91 14.10
N LEU A 42 0.42 0.68 13.83
CA LEU A 42 -0.68 0.97 14.76
C LEU A 42 -0.79 -0.10 15.83
N ARG A 43 -0.77 -1.35 15.42
CA ARG A 43 -0.87 -2.50 16.33
C ARG A 43 -0.44 -3.79 15.67
N LYS A 44 0.06 -4.72 16.51
CA LYS A 44 0.24 -6.14 16.21
C LYS A 44 -0.84 -6.94 16.95
N PHE A 45 -1.41 -7.93 16.28
CA PHE A 45 -2.30 -8.93 16.88
C PHE A 45 -1.74 -10.33 16.62
N ASP A 46 -1.60 -11.14 17.67
CA ASP A 46 -1.13 -12.52 17.58
C ASP A 46 -2.31 -13.49 17.73
N PHE A 47 -2.36 -14.51 16.87
CA PHE A 47 -3.36 -15.60 16.89
C PHE A 47 -2.66 -16.94 17.02
N PRO A 48 -2.24 -17.34 18.26
CA PRO A 48 -1.38 -18.51 18.47
C PRO A 48 -2.01 -19.83 18.02
N GLU A 49 -3.31 -20.01 18.21
CA GLU A 49 -4.02 -21.23 17.80
C GLU A 49 -4.05 -21.41 16.27
N MET A 50 -4.03 -20.30 15.53
CA MET A 50 -4.02 -20.27 14.07
C MET A 50 -2.63 -20.06 13.47
N LYS A 51 -1.63 -19.82 14.30
CA LYS A 51 -0.21 -19.61 13.94
C LYS A 51 -0.01 -18.48 12.93
N PHE A 52 -0.63 -17.34 13.15
CA PHE A 52 -0.36 -16.13 12.38
C PHE A 52 -0.40 -14.86 13.24
N SER A 53 0.17 -13.80 12.72
CA SER A 53 0.10 -12.46 13.29
C SER A 53 -0.33 -11.45 12.23
N LEU A 54 -1.07 -10.41 12.67
CA LEU A 54 -1.47 -9.27 11.86
C LEU A 54 -0.73 -8.02 12.34
N PHE A 55 -0.30 -7.19 11.39
CA PHE A 55 0.34 -5.91 11.66
C PHE A 55 -0.40 -4.85 10.86
N PHE A 56 -1.06 -3.90 11.56
CA PHE A 56 -1.76 -2.80 10.92
C PHE A 56 -0.89 -1.56 10.88
N LEU A 57 -0.70 -1.01 9.69
CA LEU A 57 0.08 0.20 9.46
C LEU A 57 -0.77 1.26 8.75
N ALA A 58 -0.50 2.54 9.02
CA ALA A 58 -1.13 3.65 8.33
C ALA A 58 -0.23 4.90 8.36
N TYR A 59 -0.56 5.88 7.51
CA TYR A 59 -0.10 7.24 7.71
C TYR A 59 -0.99 7.91 8.78
N LEU A 60 -0.35 8.50 9.78
CA LEU A 60 -1.06 9.28 10.80
C LEU A 60 -1.16 10.73 10.34
N HIS A 61 -2.29 11.38 10.66
CA HIS A 61 -2.43 12.81 10.51
C HIS A 61 -1.68 13.54 11.65
N GLU A 62 -1.36 14.80 11.42
CA GLU A 62 -0.72 15.63 12.45
C GLU A 62 -1.57 15.68 13.73
N GLY A 63 -0.94 15.40 14.87
CA GLY A 63 -1.60 15.37 16.19
C GLY A 63 -2.36 14.08 16.51
N GLU A 64 -2.47 13.12 15.57
CA GLU A 64 -3.06 11.81 15.90
C GLU A 64 -2.18 11.02 16.85
N THR A 65 -2.81 10.41 17.85
CA THR A 65 -2.18 9.49 18.79
C THR A 65 -2.90 8.16 18.81
N ILE A 66 -2.15 7.07 18.90
CA ILE A 66 -2.71 5.72 18.96
C ILE A 66 -3.28 5.49 20.37
N PRO A 67 -4.58 5.17 20.52
CA PRO A 67 -5.18 4.91 21.81
C PRO A 67 -4.63 3.64 22.48
N ASP A 68 -4.59 3.64 23.80
CA ASP A 68 -4.16 2.48 24.60
C ASP A 68 -5.33 1.57 24.99
N ASP A 69 -6.54 2.11 25.16
CA ASP A 69 -7.71 1.32 25.52
C ASP A 69 -8.28 0.54 24.32
N ALA A 70 -8.74 -0.68 24.55
CA ALA A 70 -9.15 -1.59 23.49
C ALA A 70 -10.33 -1.11 22.63
N PRO A 71 -11.41 -0.53 23.18
CA PRO A 71 -12.51 0.01 22.37
C PRO A 71 -12.08 1.17 21.46
N ALA A 72 -11.32 2.14 21.99
CA ALA A 72 -10.83 3.26 21.21
C ALA A 72 -9.81 2.83 20.14
N LEU A 73 -8.91 1.89 20.49
CA LEU A 73 -7.95 1.32 19.54
C LEU A 73 -8.64 0.56 18.41
N ALA A 74 -9.66 -0.24 18.72
CA ALA A 74 -10.42 -0.94 17.70
C ALA A 74 -11.11 0.05 16.74
N ASN A 75 -11.74 1.08 17.26
CA ASN A 75 -12.32 2.13 16.43
C ASN A 75 -11.25 2.87 15.62
N PHE A 76 -10.11 3.20 16.23
CA PHE A 76 -9.00 3.89 15.57
C PHE A 76 -8.45 3.12 14.37
N ILE A 77 -8.35 1.79 14.44
CA ILE A 77 -7.85 0.94 13.36
C ILE A 77 -8.95 0.63 12.35
N PHE A 78 -10.13 0.18 12.80
CA PHE A 78 -11.13 -0.43 11.93
C PHE A 78 -12.20 0.52 11.40
N ALA A 79 -12.31 1.75 11.92
CA ALA A 79 -13.08 2.81 11.31
C ALA A 79 -12.25 3.75 10.40
N ARG A 80 -10.92 3.61 10.43
CA ARG A 80 -10.00 4.37 9.57
C ARG A 80 -10.09 3.91 8.12
N GLU A 81 -9.88 4.83 7.20
CA GLU A 81 -9.70 4.52 5.78
C GLU A 81 -8.24 4.19 5.49
N THR A 82 -8.05 3.28 4.53
CA THR A 82 -6.75 3.06 3.86
C THR A 82 -5.62 2.64 4.80
N THR A 83 -5.83 1.58 5.59
CA THR A 83 -4.76 0.92 6.34
C THR A 83 -4.13 -0.19 5.51
N LEU A 84 -2.90 -0.54 5.83
CA LEU A 84 -2.21 -1.71 5.32
C LEU A 84 -2.17 -2.77 6.41
N GLU A 85 -2.70 -3.97 6.12
CA GLU A 85 -2.56 -5.14 6.97
C GLU A 85 -1.47 -6.05 6.41
N LEU A 86 -0.43 -6.31 7.18
CA LEU A 86 0.56 -7.34 6.87
C LEU A 86 0.23 -8.60 7.68
N THR A 87 0.02 -9.72 7.00
CA THR A 87 -0.25 -11.02 7.61
C THR A 87 0.99 -11.90 7.54
N HIS A 88 1.51 -12.30 8.70
CA HIS A 88 2.61 -13.23 8.81
C HIS A 88 2.10 -14.60 9.27
N ASN A 89 2.28 -15.64 8.44
CA ASN A 89 2.09 -17.03 8.84
C ASN A 89 3.38 -17.53 9.50
N TRP A 90 3.30 -17.94 10.75
CA TRP A 90 4.48 -18.27 11.55
C TRP A 90 5.30 -19.40 10.93
N GLY A 91 6.61 -19.21 10.88
CA GLY A 91 7.58 -20.13 10.33
C GLY A 91 8.04 -19.81 8.91
N THR A 92 7.31 -18.98 8.15
CA THR A 92 7.73 -18.62 6.77
C THR A 92 9.08 -17.92 6.74
N GLU A 93 9.41 -17.16 7.78
CA GLU A 93 10.68 -16.43 7.93
C GLU A 93 11.88 -17.36 8.03
N SER A 94 11.70 -18.54 8.60
CA SER A 94 12.76 -19.51 8.87
C SER A 94 12.73 -20.77 7.99
N ASP A 95 11.69 -20.95 7.18
CA ASP A 95 11.56 -22.11 6.28
C ASP A 95 12.41 -21.95 5.02
N PRO A 96 13.48 -22.74 4.85
CA PRO A 96 14.32 -22.66 3.65
C PRO A 96 13.62 -23.16 2.38
N SER A 97 12.51 -23.87 2.50
CA SER A 97 11.71 -24.36 1.38
C SER A 97 10.65 -23.35 0.92
N PHE A 98 10.37 -22.33 1.73
CA PHE A 98 9.40 -21.30 1.39
C PHE A 98 9.87 -20.44 0.22
N ARG A 99 9.12 -20.46 -0.88
CA ARG A 99 9.49 -19.80 -2.15
C ARG A 99 8.99 -18.35 -2.27
N GLY A 100 8.37 -17.82 -1.21
CA GLY A 100 7.74 -16.50 -1.21
C GLY A 100 6.28 -16.57 -1.64
N TYR A 101 5.60 -15.45 -1.47
CA TYR A 101 4.23 -15.26 -1.94
C TYR A 101 4.20 -14.78 -3.38
N HIS A 102 3.16 -15.14 -4.12
CA HIS A 102 2.95 -14.65 -5.47
C HIS A 102 2.48 -13.18 -5.42
N ASN A 103 3.21 -12.29 -6.07
CA ASN A 103 2.94 -10.84 -6.03
C ASN A 103 1.82 -10.39 -6.99
N GLY A 104 1.31 -11.27 -7.84
CA GLY A 104 0.23 -11.02 -8.77
C GLY A 104 0.61 -10.41 -10.12
N ASN A 105 1.87 -10.09 -10.36
CA ASN A 105 2.32 -9.49 -11.63
C ASN A 105 2.88 -10.49 -12.65
N ASP A 106 3.20 -11.71 -12.19
CA ASP A 106 3.55 -12.85 -13.04
C ASP A 106 2.30 -13.70 -13.33
N GLU A 107 2.36 -14.59 -14.33
CA GLU A 107 1.23 -15.47 -14.64
C GLU A 107 1.09 -16.63 -13.61
N PRO A 108 -0.15 -16.91 -13.18
CA PRO A 108 -1.42 -16.23 -13.49
C PRO A 108 -1.55 -14.87 -12.77
N ARG A 109 -1.86 -13.82 -13.54
CA ARG A 109 -1.96 -12.47 -12.98
C ARG A 109 -3.13 -12.32 -12.00
N GLY A 110 -2.92 -11.50 -10.97
CA GLY A 110 -3.94 -11.22 -9.96
C GLY A 110 -3.78 -9.84 -9.36
N PHE A 111 -3.32 -9.75 -8.09
CA PHE A 111 -3.03 -8.47 -7.46
C PHE A 111 -1.97 -7.70 -8.25
N GLY A 112 -2.15 -6.40 -8.43
CA GLY A 112 -1.22 -5.56 -9.19
C GLY A 112 -0.18 -4.86 -8.32
N HIS A 113 -0.63 -3.84 -7.58
CA HIS A 113 0.26 -3.00 -6.76
C HIS A 113 -0.51 -2.22 -5.69
N LEU A 114 0.23 -1.68 -4.73
CA LEU A 114 -0.23 -0.59 -3.86
C LEU A 114 0.13 0.74 -4.52
N GLY A 115 -0.70 1.77 -4.36
CA GLY A 115 -0.39 3.14 -4.79
C GLY A 115 -0.03 4.03 -3.60
N ILE A 116 1.12 4.70 -3.66
CA ILE A 116 1.56 5.69 -2.67
C ILE A 116 1.69 7.04 -3.35
N SER A 117 0.86 7.99 -2.92
CA SER A 117 0.95 9.37 -3.38
C SER A 117 2.01 10.12 -2.58
N VAL A 118 2.92 10.78 -3.30
CA VAL A 118 4.01 11.57 -2.73
C VAL A 118 3.94 13.02 -3.23
N PRO A 119 4.50 13.99 -2.50
CA PRO A 119 4.55 15.37 -2.99
C PRO A 119 5.37 15.55 -4.27
N ASP A 120 6.47 14.80 -4.39
CA ASP A 120 7.42 14.87 -5.51
C ASP A 120 7.99 13.46 -5.78
N VAL A 121 7.74 12.96 -7.00
CA VAL A 121 8.16 11.59 -7.40
C VAL A 121 9.68 11.50 -7.55
N ASP A 122 10.33 12.54 -8.10
CA ASP A 122 11.78 12.50 -8.33
C ASP A 122 12.53 12.56 -7.00
N ALA A 123 12.09 13.40 -6.06
CA ALA A 123 12.65 13.45 -4.71
C ALA A 123 12.45 12.14 -3.94
N ALA A 124 11.26 11.53 -4.05
CA ALA A 124 10.99 10.22 -3.46
C ALA A 124 11.90 9.13 -4.07
N CYS A 125 12.06 9.11 -5.39
CA CYS A 125 12.94 8.16 -6.07
C CYS A 125 14.41 8.33 -5.66
N ALA A 126 14.91 9.55 -5.55
CA ALA A 126 16.27 9.80 -5.06
C ALA A 126 16.48 9.25 -3.63
N ARG A 127 15.49 9.41 -2.76
CA ARG A 127 15.52 8.82 -1.41
C ARG A 127 15.54 7.29 -1.47
N PHE A 128 14.70 6.66 -2.30
CA PHE A 128 14.65 5.20 -2.43
C PHE A 128 15.97 4.64 -2.98
N GLU A 129 16.61 5.34 -3.92
CA GLU A 129 17.95 4.98 -4.43
C GLU A 129 18.99 5.01 -3.32
N ALA A 130 19.01 6.09 -2.53
CA ALA A 130 19.94 6.23 -1.40
C ALA A 130 19.76 5.14 -0.34
N LEU A 131 18.54 4.61 -0.20
CA LEU A 131 18.20 3.50 0.69
C LEU A 131 18.38 2.11 0.06
N GLY A 132 18.80 2.02 -1.21
CA GLY A 132 19.02 0.76 -1.92
C GLY A 132 17.73 0.01 -2.27
N VAL A 133 16.59 0.70 -2.34
CA VAL A 133 15.29 0.08 -2.67
C VAL A 133 15.26 -0.36 -4.13
N PRO A 134 14.84 -1.59 -4.45
CA PRO A 134 14.76 -2.06 -5.84
C PRO A 134 13.65 -1.36 -6.63
N PHE A 135 14.00 -0.94 -7.86
CA PHE A 135 13.05 -0.37 -8.81
C PHE A 135 12.62 -1.40 -9.86
N LYS A 136 11.31 -1.45 -10.13
CA LYS A 136 10.74 -2.11 -11.31
C LYS A 136 10.64 -1.15 -12.49
N LYS A 137 10.40 0.13 -12.21
CA LYS A 137 10.26 1.20 -13.21
C LYS A 137 10.67 2.53 -12.61
N ARG A 138 11.44 3.31 -13.34
CA ARG A 138 11.80 4.70 -12.98
C ARG A 138 10.87 5.70 -13.67
N PRO A 139 10.78 6.97 -13.19
CA PRO A 139 9.88 7.97 -13.77
C PRO A 139 10.04 8.19 -15.28
N PRO A 140 11.27 8.22 -15.88
CA PRO A 140 11.44 8.41 -17.31
C PRO A 140 11.15 7.17 -18.16
N ASP A 141 10.96 5.99 -17.54
CA ASP A 141 10.84 4.73 -18.28
C ASP A 141 9.41 4.50 -18.79
N GLY A 142 9.30 3.70 -19.86
CA GLY A 142 8.05 3.23 -20.41
C GLY A 142 7.16 4.33 -20.99
N LYS A 143 5.88 4.02 -21.19
CA LYS A 143 4.89 4.93 -21.81
C LYS A 143 4.26 5.89 -20.81
N MET A 144 4.05 5.46 -19.57
CA MET A 144 3.53 6.31 -18.50
C MET A 144 4.70 6.99 -17.79
N LYS A 145 4.95 8.24 -18.13
CA LYS A 145 6.02 9.07 -17.52
C LYS A 145 5.53 9.66 -16.18
N GLY A 146 6.49 10.04 -15.31
CA GLY A 146 6.20 10.73 -14.06
C GLY A 146 5.68 9.85 -12.93
N ILE A 147 5.68 8.51 -13.10
CA ILE A 147 5.41 7.53 -12.04
C ILE A 147 6.57 6.54 -11.94
N ALA A 148 6.79 6.00 -10.76
CA ALA A 148 7.76 4.93 -10.54
C ALA A 148 7.10 3.70 -9.94
N PHE A 149 7.76 2.54 -10.06
CA PHE A 149 7.42 1.33 -9.33
C PHE A 149 8.64 0.82 -8.59
N ILE A 150 8.50 0.65 -7.27
CA ILE A 150 9.46 -0.04 -6.41
C ILE A 150 8.90 -1.38 -5.96
N THR A 151 9.71 -2.21 -5.30
CA THR A 151 9.23 -3.43 -4.67
C THR A 151 9.49 -3.41 -3.18
N ASP A 152 8.55 -3.98 -2.43
CA ASP A 152 8.75 -4.31 -1.03
C ASP A 152 9.62 -5.58 -0.87
N PRO A 153 9.95 -6.00 0.37
CA PRO A 153 10.78 -7.18 0.63
C PRO A 153 10.21 -8.50 0.09
N ASP A 154 8.90 -8.62 -0.04
CA ASP A 154 8.20 -9.80 -0.57
C ASP A 154 7.97 -9.73 -2.08
N GLY A 155 8.40 -8.63 -2.74
CA GLY A 155 8.30 -8.43 -4.18
C GLY A 155 6.97 -7.86 -4.64
N TYR A 156 6.09 -7.41 -3.75
CA TYR A 156 4.90 -6.65 -4.13
C TYR A 156 5.29 -5.31 -4.75
N TRP A 157 4.60 -4.95 -5.83
CA TRP A 157 4.86 -3.68 -6.47
C TRP A 157 4.19 -2.54 -5.72
N ILE A 158 4.89 -1.41 -5.66
CA ILE A 158 4.38 -0.17 -5.07
C ILE A 158 4.56 0.93 -6.11
N GLU A 159 3.44 1.46 -6.60
CA GLU A 159 3.41 2.61 -7.47
C GLU A 159 3.66 3.89 -6.66
N ILE A 160 4.60 4.69 -7.13
CA ILE A 160 4.91 6.01 -6.58
C ILE A 160 4.44 7.04 -7.60
N LEU A 161 3.49 7.86 -7.17
CA LEU A 161 2.86 8.87 -8.02
C LEU A 161 2.67 10.19 -7.26
N ALA A 162 2.47 11.27 -8.00
CA ALA A 162 2.07 12.56 -7.46
C ALA A 162 0.83 13.06 -8.21
N PRO A 163 -0.10 13.79 -7.58
CA PRO A 163 -1.27 14.33 -8.29
C PRO A 163 -0.87 15.12 -9.55
N ALA A 164 0.18 15.94 -9.46
CA ALA A 164 0.68 16.72 -10.59
C ALA A 164 1.21 15.85 -11.75
N SER A 165 1.86 14.72 -11.47
CA SER A 165 2.38 13.81 -12.49
C SER A 165 1.29 13.05 -13.23
N MET A 166 0.07 12.98 -12.68
CA MET A 166 -1.08 12.28 -13.27
C MET A 166 -1.92 13.17 -14.19
N ILE A 167 -1.72 14.50 -14.19
CA ILE A 167 -2.50 15.43 -15.01
C ILE A 167 -2.46 15.07 -16.50
N PRO A 168 -1.31 14.75 -17.13
CA PRO A 168 -1.27 14.38 -18.54
C PRO A 168 -2.05 13.11 -18.87
N ALA A 169 -2.02 12.10 -17.98
CA ALA A 169 -2.75 10.86 -18.18
C ALA A 169 -4.27 11.07 -18.10
N VAL A 170 -4.72 11.87 -17.13
CA VAL A 170 -6.14 12.27 -17.00
C VAL A 170 -6.61 13.06 -18.21
N ALA A 171 -5.82 14.05 -18.67
CA ALA A 171 -6.15 14.86 -19.83
C ALA A 171 -6.25 14.03 -21.13
N ALA A 172 -5.32 13.10 -21.33
CA ALA A 172 -5.33 12.23 -22.49
C ALA A 172 -6.54 11.28 -22.51
N SER A 173 -6.97 10.78 -21.36
CA SER A 173 -8.12 9.88 -21.26
C SER A 173 -9.47 10.60 -21.52
N THR A 174 -9.57 11.89 -21.20
CA THR A 174 -10.78 12.67 -21.44
C THR A 174 -10.93 13.10 -22.91
N SER A 175 -9.85 13.28 -23.65
CA SER A 175 -9.91 13.61 -25.08
C SER A 175 -10.31 12.43 -25.97
N ALA A 176 -10.06 11.19 -25.55
CA ALA A 176 -10.47 9.98 -26.26
C ALA A 176 -11.98 9.66 -26.12
N ALA A 177 -12.65 10.18 -25.10
CA ALA A 177 -14.08 9.95 -24.88
C ALA A 177 -15.00 10.94 -25.61
N GLY A 178 -14.46 11.96 -26.29
CA GLY A 178 -15.22 12.99 -27.02
C GLY A 178 -15.31 12.78 -28.53
N GLY A 179 -14.84 11.65 -29.06
CA GLY A 179 -14.77 11.36 -30.49
C GLY A 179 -15.59 10.13 -30.92
N GLY A 180 -16.81 9.97 -30.37
CA GLY A 180 -17.73 8.92 -30.77
C GLY A 180 -19.12 9.47 -31.07
#